data_0d62a0c6baed1de53351822c292a99f4
#
_entry.id   0d62a0c6baed1de53351822c292a99f4
#
_cell.length_a   1.000
_cell.length_b   1.000
_cell.length_c   1.000
_cell.angle_alpha   90.00
_cell.angle_beta   90.00
_cell.angle_gamma   90.00
#
_symmetry.space_group_name_H-M   'P 1'
#
loop_
_entity.id
_entity.type
_entity.pdbx_description
1 polymer ?
#
loop_
_entity_poly.entity_id
_entity_poly.type
_entity_poly.pdbx_seq_one_letter_code
_entity_poly.pdbx_strand_id
1 'polypeptide(L)'
;GGATIEYATGFNGKFIEDNKIGVGALIKLIRSGDVIPHIVAVIQPAEEAQMPNVPYVWNASHVDIMLENKGANSVVLQKNITGFFRGIGVEGLSTGGVKRIIAAGFDTVPKIIHMSIDDLLTVDGFKIKTATKIHDGIKSKIATASLPEIMQATNIFGRGFGTRRFQAILSEYPNIVTSQESPAELEAKVKQVSGMAKKTSAQFVENLPEFKEWMKEAGLESKMSYAPVTAEDT
;
A
#
# COMPACT_ATOMS: atom_id res chain seq x y z
N GLY A 1 6.15 39.41 2.67
CA GLY A 1 6.74 39.59 1.49
C GLY A 1 6.10 39.22 0.15
N GLY A 2 4.79 39.35 -0.12
CA GLY A 2 4.20 39.26 -1.45
C GLY A 2 4.07 37.84 -2.05
N ALA A 3 4.44 36.79 -1.35
CA ALA A 3 4.23 35.41 -1.81
C ALA A 3 2.85 34.91 -1.46
N THR A 4 2.17 34.29 -2.42
CA THR A 4 0.90 33.59 -2.17
C THR A 4 1.22 32.15 -1.75
N ILE A 5 0.71 31.73 -0.59
CA ILE A 5 0.87 30.37 -0.09
C ILE A 5 -0.45 29.63 -0.25
N GLU A 6 -0.44 28.58 -1.04
CA GLU A 6 -1.61 27.74 -1.28
C GLU A 6 -1.68 26.56 -0.30
N TYR A 7 -0.54 25.98 0.01
CA TYR A 7 -0.44 24.81 0.88
C TYR A 7 0.63 24.99 1.94
N ALA A 8 0.33 24.51 3.15
CA ALA A 8 1.29 24.37 4.25
C ALA A 8 1.07 23.02 4.95
N THR A 9 2.12 22.51 5.61
CA THR A 9 1.95 21.26 6.35
C THR A 9 1.13 21.46 7.62
N GLY A 10 0.16 20.59 7.84
CA GLY A 10 -0.61 20.47 9.08
C GLY A 10 -0.04 19.44 10.05
N PHE A 11 1.14 18.89 9.79
CA PHE A 11 1.86 17.88 10.56
C PHE A 11 1.15 16.52 10.64
N ASN A 12 0.05 16.43 11.40
CA ASN A 12 -0.73 15.21 11.58
C ASN A 12 -2.17 15.54 12.01
N GLY A 13 -3.04 14.53 12.07
CA GLY A 13 -4.44 14.72 12.44
C GLY A 13 -4.63 15.26 13.87
N LYS A 14 -3.83 14.79 14.80
CA LYS A 14 -3.87 15.24 16.19
C LYS A 14 -3.58 16.74 16.33
N PHE A 15 -2.57 17.22 15.61
CA PHE A 15 -2.22 18.66 15.62
C PHE A 15 -3.38 19.52 15.08
N ILE A 16 -4.03 19.10 14.03
CA ILE A 16 -5.20 19.79 13.45
C ILE A 16 -6.36 19.83 14.44
N GLU A 17 -6.67 18.69 15.07
CA GLU A 17 -7.77 18.57 16.03
C GLU A 17 -7.52 19.38 17.30
N ASP A 18 -6.38 19.19 17.95
CA ASP A 18 -6.03 19.82 19.23
C ASP A 18 -5.95 21.34 19.11
N ASN A 19 -5.46 21.87 18.01
CA ASN A 19 -5.31 23.30 17.77
C ASN A 19 -6.50 23.93 17.03
N LYS A 20 -7.53 23.15 16.74
CA LYS A 20 -8.73 23.60 16.00
C LYS A 20 -8.38 24.37 14.73
N ILE A 21 -7.53 23.79 13.91
CA ILE A 21 -7.14 24.37 12.63
C ILE A 21 -8.25 24.13 11.62
N GLY A 22 -8.85 25.19 11.15
CA GLY A 22 -9.96 25.14 10.20
C GLY A 22 -10.19 26.50 9.56
N VAL A 23 -11.27 26.60 8.83
CA VAL A 23 -11.65 27.86 8.15
C VAL A 23 -11.87 28.96 9.18
N GLY A 24 -11.18 30.09 8.99
CA GLY A 24 -11.23 31.23 9.91
C GLY A 24 -10.16 31.23 10.99
N ALA A 25 -9.37 30.18 11.13
CA ALA A 25 -8.24 30.16 12.05
C ALA A 25 -7.15 31.15 11.63
N LEU A 26 -6.59 31.86 12.60
CA LEU A 26 -5.44 32.74 12.39
C LEU A 26 -4.18 32.00 12.82
N ILE A 27 -3.29 31.75 11.88
CA ILE A 27 -2.06 30.99 12.09
C ILE A 27 -0.83 31.79 11.71
N LYS A 28 0.28 31.50 12.37
CA LYS A 28 1.58 32.04 12.01
C LYS A 28 2.37 31.01 11.23
N LEU A 29 2.72 31.34 10.00
CA LEU A 29 3.51 30.50 9.08
C LEU A 29 4.95 31.00 9.00
N ILE A 30 5.87 30.10 8.85
CA ILE A 30 7.23 30.38 8.39
C ILE A 30 7.54 29.61 7.14
N ARG A 31 8.29 30.26 6.25
CA ARG A 31 8.83 29.67 5.03
C ARG A 31 10.32 29.96 4.98
N SER A 32 11.11 28.93 4.71
CA SER A 32 12.56 29.05 4.54
C SER A 32 12.94 28.50 3.17
N GLY A 33 13.30 29.40 2.22
CA GLY A 33 13.67 29.01 0.86
C GLY A 33 12.58 28.24 0.11
N ASP A 34 12.95 27.12 -0.51
CA ASP A 34 12.04 26.25 -1.25
C ASP A 34 11.35 25.18 -0.40
N VAL A 35 11.45 25.29 0.92
CA VAL A 35 10.83 24.35 1.86
C VAL A 35 9.34 24.64 1.97
N ILE A 36 8.54 23.59 2.13
CA ILE A 36 7.10 23.70 2.37
C ILE A 36 6.85 24.53 3.62
N PRO A 37 6.01 25.60 3.57
CA PRO A 37 5.68 26.38 4.74
C PRO A 37 5.08 25.53 5.85
N HIS A 38 5.41 25.84 7.09
CA HIS A 38 4.82 25.16 8.24
C HIS A 38 4.28 26.12 9.28
N ILE A 39 3.32 25.64 10.05
CA ILE A 39 2.65 26.42 11.10
C ILE A 39 3.55 26.43 12.32
N VAL A 40 3.96 27.61 12.79
CA VAL A 40 4.73 27.78 14.03
C VAL A 40 3.85 28.08 15.24
N ALA A 41 2.69 28.68 15.02
CA ALA A 41 1.74 29.01 16.09
C ALA A 41 0.32 29.14 15.54
N VAL A 42 -0.65 28.78 16.35
CA VAL A 42 -2.06 29.09 16.11
C VAL A 42 -2.42 30.26 17.01
N ILE A 43 -2.63 31.45 16.42
CA ILE A 43 -2.90 32.68 17.14
C ILE A 43 -4.35 32.71 17.60
N GLN A 44 -5.25 32.30 16.71
CA GLN A 44 -6.68 32.20 16.98
C GLN A 44 -7.21 30.90 16.35
N PRO A 45 -7.66 29.93 17.15
CA PRO A 45 -8.26 28.73 16.61
C PRO A 45 -9.60 28.99 15.93
N ALA A 46 -10.00 28.14 15.00
CA ALA A 46 -11.34 28.14 14.44
C ALA A 46 -12.35 27.61 15.47
N GLU A 47 -13.65 27.71 15.17
CA GLU A 47 -14.68 27.10 16.01
C GLU A 47 -14.56 25.58 16.06
N GLU A 48 -14.26 24.98 14.91
CA GLU A 48 -14.06 23.53 14.75
C GLU A 48 -12.83 23.25 13.90
N ALA A 49 -12.16 22.15 14.19
CA ALA A 49 -11.09 21.63 13.34
C ALA A 49 -11.66 21.15 11.99
N GLN A 50 -11.00 21.48 10.90
CA GLN A 50 -11.36 21.00 9.57
C GLN A 50 -10.78 19.61 9.36
N MET A 51 -11.58 18.60 9.66
CA MET A 51 -11.21 17.19 9.43
C MET A 51 -11.67 16.73 8.03
N PRO A 52 -11.14 15.60 7.51
CA PRO A 52 -11.54 15.09 6.18
C PRO A 52 -13.04 14.80 6.09
N ASN A 53 -13.61 15.01 4.90
CA ASN A 53 -15.03 14.74 4.63
C ASN A 53 -15.33 13.25 4.37
N VAL A 54 -14.32 12.40 4.38
CA VAL A 54 -14.47 10.95 4.18
C VAL A 54 -14.35 10.23 5.51
N PRO A 55 -15.00 9.06 5.68
CA PRO A 55 -14.86 8.27 6.89
C PRO A 55 -13.39 7.94 7.18
N TYR A 56 -12.95 8.20 8.41
CA TYR A 56 -11.60 7.94 8.86
C TYR A 56 -11.60 7.33 10.27
N VAL A 57 -10.51 6.67 10.61
CA VAL A 57 -10.25 6.15 11.95
C VAL A 57 -8.89 6.66 12.41
N TRP A 58 -8.73 6.81 13.73
CA TRP A 58 -7.45 7.15 14.33
C TRP A 58 -6.56 5.91 14.42
N ASN A 59 -5.24 6.10 14.26
CA ASN A 59 -4.30 5.04 14.59
C ASN A 59 -4.24 4.79 16.09
N ALA A 60 -3.57 3.73 16.53
CA ALA A 60 -3.50 3.34 17.95
C ALA A 60 -2.92 4.42 18.87
N SER A 61 -2.04 5.29 18.36
CA SER A 61 -1.45 6.41 19.12
C SER A 61 -2.32 7.66 19.14
N HIS A 62 -3.43 7.69 18.41
CA HIS A 62 -4.31 8.85 18.22
C HIS A 62 -3.57 10.10 17.70
N VAL A 63 -2.58 9.89 16.84
CA VAL A 63 -1.79 10.95 16.21
C VAL A 63 -2.17 11.13 14.74
N ASP A 64 -2.31 10.05 14.04
CA ASP A 64 -2.64 10.05 12.61
C ASP A 64 -4.01 9.46 12.35
N ILE A 65 -4.66 9.98 11.32
CA ILE A 65 -5.92 9.43 10.81
C ILE A 65 -5.68 8.58 9.57
N MET A 66 -6.51 7.55 9.41
CA MET A 66 -6.46 6.63 8.27
C MET A 66 -7.85 6.51 7.67
N LEU A 67 -7.93 6.22 6.37
CA LEU A 67 -9.21 5.92 5.76
C LEU A 67 -9.83 4.68 6.42
N GLU A 68 -11.07 4.79 6.87
CA GLU A 68 -11.81 3.71 7.50
C GLU A 68 -11.99 2.51 6.57
N ASN A 69 -12.25 2.79 5.31
CA ASN A 69 -12.53 1.77 4.31
C ASN A 69 -11.69 2.01 3.05
N LYS A 70 -10.40 1.66 3.13
CA LYS A 70 -9.43 1.86 2.03
C LYS A 70 -9.88 1.22 0.72
N GLY A 71 -10.56 0.05 0.79
CA GLY A 71 -11.05 -0.67 -0.38
C GLY A 71 -12.27 -0.04 -1.04
N ALA A 72 -13.01 0.83 -0.33
CA ALA A 72 -14.20 1.50 -0.87
C ALA A 72 -13.88 2.80 -1.62
N ASN A 73 -12.70 3.37 -1.43
CA ASN A 73 -12.28 4.59 -2.13
C ASN A 73 -11.73 4.23 -3.53
N SER A 74 -12.43 4.64 -4.58
CA SER A 74 -12.07 4.31 -5.96
C SER A 74 -10.67 4.78 -6.38
N VAL A 75 -10.21 5.92 -5.87
CA VAL A 75 -8.85 6.44 -6.17
C VAL A 75 -7.78 5.59 -5.50
N VAL A 76 -7.97 5.23 -4.24
CA VAL A 76 -7.05 4.37 -3.50
C VAL A 76 -7.00 2.97 -4.13
N LEU A 77 -8.16 2.41 -4.46
CA LEU A 77 -8.29 1.12 -5.12
C LEU A 77 -7.53 1.10 -6.46
N GLN A 78 -7.74 2.12 -7.29
CA GLN A 78 -7.06 2.27 -8.57
C GLN A 78 -5.54 2.37 -8.41
N LYS A 79 -5.07 3.15 -7.44
CA LYS A 79 -3.63 3.27 -7.14
C LYS A 79 -3.02 1.96 -6.65
N ASN A 80 -3.71 1.25 -5.78
CA ASN A 80 -3.23 -0.02 -5.23
C ASN A 80 -3.13 -1.09 -6.33
N ILE A 81 -4.13 -1.21 -7.18
CA ILE A 81 -4.13 -2.16 -8.29
C ILE A 81 -3.05 -1.81 -9.31
N THR A 82 -2.97 -0.55 -9.73
CA THR A 82 -1.92 -0.08 -10.66
C THR A 82 -0.53 -0.31 -10.07
N GLY A 83 -0.34 0.01 -8.79
CA GLY A 83 0.91 -0.17 -8.08
C GLY A 83 1.34 -1.63 -7.99
N PHE A 84 0.41 -2.54 -7.77
CA PHE A 84 0.69 -3.96 -7.74
C PHE A 84 1.27 -4.46 -9.07
N PHE A 85 0.55 -4.24 -10.17
CA PHE A 85 0.97 -4.74 -11.48
C PHE A 85 2.25 -4.06 -11.97
N ARG A 86 2.41 -2.79 -11.70
CA ARG A 86 3.66 -2.08 -11.98
C ARG A 86 4.82 -2.62 -11.15
N GLY A 87 4.57 -2.92 -9.87
CA GLY A 87 5.56 -3.47 -8.96
C GLY A 87 6.11 -4.83 -9.36
N ILE A 88 5.32 -5.67 -10.01
CA ILE A 88 5.77 -6.96 -10.58
C ILE A 88 6.23 -6.86 -12.03
N GLY A 89 6.17 -5.68 -12.65
CA GLY A 89 6.71 -5.42 -13.97
C GLY A 89 5.76 -5.67 -15.15
N VAL A 90 4.44 -5.70 -14.90
CA VAL A 90 3.45 -5.81 -15.99
C VAL A 90 3.42 -4.52 -16.79
N GLU A 91 3.65 -4.65 -18.09
CA GLU A 91 3.63 -3.53 -19.02
C GLU A 91 2.27 -3.41 -19.72
N GLY A 92 1.95 -2.20 -20.17
CA GLY A 92 0.74 -1.93 -20.95
C GLY A 92 -0.54 -1.78 -20.14
N LEU A 93 -0.46 -1.86 -18.81
CA LEU A 93 -1.59 -1.65 -17.91
C LEU A 93 -1.48 -0.26 -17.26
N SER A 94 -2.09 0.73 -17.90
CA SER A 94 -2.10 2.12 -17.42
C SER A 94 -3.14 2.34 -16.32
N THR A 95 -3.03 3.45 -15.60
CA THR A 95 -4.03 3.87 -14.61
C THR A 95 -5.43 3.99 -15.22
N GLY A 96 -5.55 4.51 -16.44
CA GLY A 96 -6.82 4.58 -17.17
C GLY A 96 -7.36 3.20 -17.54
N GLY A 97 -6.50 2.27 -17.92
CA GLY A 97 -6.87 0.88 -18.18
C GLY A 97 -7.39 0.18 -16.94
N VAL A 98 -6.71 0.37 -15.80
CA VAL A 98 -7.14 -0.18 -14.50
C VAL A 98 -8.51 0.39 -14.10
N LYS A 99 -8.73 1.69 -14.28
CA LYS A 99 -10.04 2.32 -14.02
C LYS A 99 -11.17 1.65 -14.81
N ARG A 100 -10.93 1.35 -16.08
CA ARG A 100 -11.91 0.66 -16.93
C ARG A 100 -12.14 -0.80 -16.52
N ILE A 101 -11.10 -1.50 -16.10
CA ILE A 101 -11.21 -2.86 -15.56
C ILE A 101 -12.07 -2.87 -14.28
N ILE A 102 -11.85 -1.93 -13.38
CA ILE A 102 -12.66 -1.76 -12.16
C ILE A 102 -14.11 -1.48 -12.53
N ALA A 103 -14.38 -0.60 -13.48
CA ALA A 103 -15.73 -0.29 -13.96
C ALA A 103 -16.44 -1.51 -14.57
N ALA A 104 -15.70 -2.45 -15.12
CA ALA A 104 -16.23 -3.73 -15.65
C ALA A 104 -16.55 -4.77 -14.56
N GLY A 105 -16.28 -4.46 -13.28
CA GLY A 105 -16.57 -5.33 -12.14
C GLY A 105 -15.37 -6.08 -11.55
N PHE A 106 -14.18 -5.89 -12.12
CA PHE A 106 -12.95 -6.52 -11.64
C PHE A 106 -12.18 -5.51 -10.78
N ASP A 107 -12.54 -5.45 -9.51
CA ASP A 107 -12.14 -4.40 -8.58
C ASP A 107 -11.09 -4.82 -7.54
N THR A 108 -10.51 -6.00 -7.69
CA THR A 108 -9.42 -6.49 -6.84
C THR A 108 -8.30 -7.09 -7.69
N VAL A 109 -7.07 -7.07 -7.18
CA VAL A 109 -5.95 -7.72 -7.86
C VAL A 109 -6.19 -9.22 -8.09
N PRO A 110 -6.67 -10.01 -7.09
CA PRO A 110 -7.00 -11.41 -7.32
C PRO A 110 -8.00 -11.65 -8.45
N LYS A 111 -9.05 -10.84 -8.55
CA LYS A 111 -10.03 -10.92 -9.65
C LYS A 111 -9.37 -10.68 -11.00
N ILE A 112 -8.47 -9.68 -11.09
CA ILE A 112 -7.77 -9.33 -12.32
C ILE A 112 -6.76 -10.42 -12.72
N ILE A 113 -6.08 -11.04 -11.76
CA ILE A 113 -5.17 -12.16 -12.02
C ILE A 113 -5.90 -13.34 -12.69
N HIS A 114 -7.16 -13.57 -12.32
CA HIS A 114 -7.98 -14.66 -12.84
C HIS A 114 -8.76 -14.31 -14.11
N MET A 115 -8.65 -13.08 -14.63
CA MET A 115 -9.32 -12.69 -15.88
C MET A 115 -8.82 -13.50 -17.05
N SER A 116 -9.76 -14.03 -17.85
CA SER A 116 -9.49 -14.59 -19.16
C SER A 116 -9.35 -13.48 -20.21
N ILE A 117 -8.89 -13.82 -21.40
CA ILE A 117 -8.88 -12.88 -22.53
C ILE A 117 -10.31 -12.41 -22.84
N ASP A 118 -11.29 -13.31 -22.77
CA ASP A 118 -12.70 -12.97 -22.98
C ASP A 118 -13.21 -11.97 -21.93
N ASP A 119 -12.82 -12.14 -20.67
CA ASP A 119 -13.13 -11.17 -19.61
C ASP A 119 -12.53 -9.79 -19.91
N LEU A 120 -11.28 -9.74 -20.35
CA LEU A 120 -10.61 -8.49 -20.74
C LEU A 120 -11.27 -7.81 -21.93
N LEU A 121 -11.84 -8.59 -22.86
CA LEU A 121 -12.58 -8.04 -24.00
C LEU A 121 -13.90 -7.37 -23.60
N THR A 122 -14.44 -7.64 -22.41
CA THR A 122 -15.61 -6.95 -21.89
C THR A 122 -15.29 -5.54 -21.38
N VAL A 123 -14.01 -5.23 -21.17
CA VAL A 123 -13.55 -3.93 -20.71
C VAL A 123 -13.61 -2.92 -21.85
N ASP A 124 -14.23 -1.77 -21.60
CA ASP A 124 -14.37 -0.72 -22.60
C ASP A 124 -13.01 -0.28 -23.17
N GLY A 125 -12.93 -0.22 -24.49
CA GLY A 125 -11.72 0.16 -25.21
C GLY A 125 -10.65 -0.93 -25.36
N PHE A 126 -10.83 -2.11 -24.75
CA PHE A 126 -9.91 -3.22 -24.92
C PHE A 126 -10.30 -4.10 -26.12
N LYS A 127 -9.37 -4.25 -27.03
CA LYS A 127 -9.50 -5.14 -28.18
C LYS A 127 -8.56 -6.35 -28.03
N ILE A 128 -8.68 -7.32 -28.92
CA ILE A 128 -7.96 -8.59 -28.82
C ILE A 128 -6.44 -8.42 -28.60
N LYS A 129 -5.82 -7.49 -29.29
CA LYS A 129 -4.38 -7.24 -29.15
C LYS A 129 -4.00 -6.75 -27.76
N THR A 130 -4.74 -5.79 -27.23
CA THR A 130 -4.53 -5.24 -25.87
C THR A 130 -4.87 -6.28 -24.82
N ALA A 131 -5.99 -6.96 -24.94
CA ALA A 131 -6.42 -8.02 -24.02
C ALA A 131 -5.40 -9.14 -23.93
N THR A 132 -4.91 -9.63 -25.07
CA THR A 132 -3.89 -10.68 -25.13
C THR A 132 -2.59 -10.22 -24.49
N LYS A 133 -2.12 -9.02 -24.79
CA LYS A 133 -0.89 -8.46 -24.21
C LYS A 133 -0.96 -8.36 -22.70
N ILE A 134 -2.06 -7.84 -22.17
CA ILE A 134 -2.27 -7.70 -20.72
C ILE A 134 -2.36 -9.08 -20.06
N HIS A 135 -3.18 -9.98 -20.60
CA HIS A 135 -3.34 -11.35 -20.10
C HIS A 135 -2.01 -12.09 -20.02
N ASP A 136 -1.26 -12.11 -21.10
CA ASP A 136 0.03 -12.81 -21.17
C ASP A 136 1.08 -12.15 -20.29
N GLY A 137 1.07 -10.81 -20.20
CA GLY A 137 1.93 -10.05 -19.31
C GLY A 137 1.69 -10.36 -17.83
N ILE A 138 0.44 -10.43 -17.42
CA ILE A 138 0.07 -10.80 -16.04
C ILE A 138 0.52 -12.22 -15.73
N LYS A 139 0.20 -13.19 -16.59
CA LYS A 139 0.59 -14.60 -16.44
C LYS A 139 2.11 -14.77 -16.32
N SER A 140 2.86 -14.13 -17.22
CA SER A 140 4.32 -14.20 -17.25
C SER A 140 4.94 -13.59 -16.01
N LYS A 141 4.52 -12.38 -15.61
CA LYS A 141 5.11 -11.67 -14.46
C LYS A 141 4.74 -12.31 -13.13
N ILE A 142 3.53 -12.80 -12.96
CA ILE A 142 3.11 -13.57 -11.78
C ILE A 142 3.94 -14.85 -11.65
N ALA A 143 4.18 -15.56 -12.75
CA ALA A 143 4.96 -16.80 -12.74
C ALA A 143 6.41 -16.58 -12.28
N THR A 144 7.02 -15.45 -12.65
CA THR A 144 8.42 -15.15 -12.35
C THR A 144 8.62 -14.30 -11.10
N ALA A 145 7.57 -13.69 -10.57
CA ALA A 145 7.68 -12.85 -9.37
C ALA A 145 8.04 -13.68 -8.14
N SER A 146 9.02 -13.20 -7.37
CA SER A 146 9.41 -13.78 -6.09
C SER A 146 8.42 -13.40 -4.99
N LEU A 147 8.41 -14.17 -3.89
CA LEU A 147 7.56 -13.85 -2.74
C LEU A 147 7.84 -12.44 -2.17
N PRO A 148 9.09 -12.01 -1.95
CA PRO A 148 9.37 -10.63 -1.53
C PRO A 148 8.81 -9.56 -2.47
N GLU A 149 8.90 -9.77 -3.78
CA GLU A 149 8.35 -8.84 -4.78
C GLU A 149 6.83 -8.75 -4.69
N ILE A 150 6.15 -9.88 -4.55
CA ILE A 150 4.70 -9.94 -4.37
C ILE A 150 4.30 -9.24 -3.06
N MET A 151 4.98 -9.52 -1.97
CA MET A 151 4.71 -8.90 -0.67
C MET A 151 4.81 -7.38 -0.73
N GLN A 152 5.84 -6.86 -1.38
CA GLN A 152 5.98 -5.41 -1.58
C GLN A 152 4.90 -4.86 -2.50
N ALA A 153 4.61 -5.52 -3.61
CA ALA A 153 3.66 -5.04 -4.61
C ALA A 153 2.23 -4.93 -4.07
N THR A 154 1.83 -5.83 -3.16
CA THR A 154 0.49 -5.79 -2.54
C THR A 154 0.28 -4.58 -1.63
N ASN A 155 1.34 -4.00 -1.09
CA ASN A 155 1.30 -2.93 -0.09
C ASN A 155 0.48 -3.26 1.18
N ILE A 156 0.21 -4.53 1.43
CA ILE A 156 -0.56 -4.99 2.60
C ILE A 156 0.16 -4.67 3.90
N PHE A 157 1.49 -4.80 3.91
CA PHE A 157 2.31 -4.57 5.11
C PHE A 157 2.53 -3.08 5.42
N GLY A 158 2.23 -2.18 4.47
CA GLY A 158 2.29 -0.74 4.65
C GLY A 158 3.69 -0.14 4.52
N ARG A 159 3.84 1.06 5.05
CA ARG A 159 5.10 1.81 4.94
C ARG A 159 6.23 1.14 5.70
N GLY A 160 7.43 1.26 5.16
CA GLY A 160 8.65 0.75 5.78
C GLY A 160 9.02 -0.67 5.34
N PHE A 161 8.20 -1.32 4.52
CA PHE A 161 8.46 -2.66 3.99
C PHE A 161 8.78 -2.62 2.50
N GLY A 162 10.06 -2.72 2.18
CA GLY A 162 10.55 -2.94 0.83
C GLY A 162 11.02 -4.37 0.63
N THR A 163 11.35 -4.71 -0.61
CA THR A 163 11.82 -6.06 -1.00
C THR A 163 12.97 -6.56 -0.13
N ARG A 164 13.93 -5.69 0.17
CA ARG A 164 15.11 -6.07 0.99
C ARG A 164 14.72 -6.52 2.40
N ARG A 165 13.75 -5.84 3.01
CA ARG A 165 13.28 -6.19 4.36
C ARG A 165 12.55 -7.52 4.36
N PHE A 166 11.71 -7.78 3.37
CA PHE A 166 11.06 -9.08 3.20
C PHE A 166 12.09 -10.18 2.90
N GLN A 167 13.09 -9.92 2.08
CA GLN A 167 14.18 -10.86 1.82
C GLN A 167 14.94 -11.23 3.10
N ALA A 168 15.24 -10.24 3.95
CA ALA A 168 15.91 -10.47 5.22
C ALA A 168 15.09 -11.40 6.14
N ILE A 169 13.80 -11.15 6.27
CA ILE A 169 12.89 -11.98 7.08
C ILE A 169 12.79 -13.39 6.51
N LEU A 170 12.57 -13.53 5.22
CA LEU A 170 12.36 -14.80 4.54
C LEU A 170 13.64 -15.63 4.43
N SER A 171 14.82 -14.98 4.39
CA SER A 171 16.11 -15.69 4.41
C SER A 171 16.35 -16.39 5.74
N GLU A 172 15.91 -15.82 6.85
CA GLU A 172 15.99 -16.45 8.16
C GLU A 172 14.83 -17.40 8.44
N TYR A 173 13.62 -17.05 7.97
CA TYR A 173 12.41 -17.83 8.21
C TYR A 173 11.65 -18.05 6.89
N PRO A 174 12.11 -18.98 6.02
CA PRO A 174 11.53 -19.16 4.67
C PRO A 174 10.05 -19.52 4.65
N ASN A 175 9.55 -20.14 5.72
CA ASN A 175 8.16 -20.60 5.83
C ASN A 175 7.32 -19.76 6.79
N ILE A 176 7.75 -18.53 7.12
CA ILE A 176 7.05 -17.70 8.11
C ILE A 176 5.61 -17.36 7.68
N VAL A 177 5.37 -17.21 6.38
CA VAL A 177 4.03 -16.92 5.84
C VAL A 177 3.04 -18.05 6.11
N THR A 178 3.50 -19.29 6.08
CA THR A 178 2.68 -20.49 6.31
C THR A 178 2.73 -21.01 7.74
N SER A 179 3.50 -20.36 8.62
CA SER A 179 3.67 -20.78 10.01
C SER A 179 2.34 -20.75 10.77
N GLN A 180 2.14 -21.74 11.64
CA GLN A 180 0.99 -21.85 12.54
C GLN A 180 1.31 -21.30 13.95
N GLU A 181 2.47 -20.67 14.13
CA GLU A 181 2.86 -20.11 15.40
C GLU A 181 1.96 -18.94 15.81
N SER A 182 1.90 -18.67 17.11
CA SER A 182 1.13 -17.54 17.64
C SER A 182 1.71 -16.20 17.17
N PRO A 183 0.92 -15.13 17.12
CA PRO A 183 1.42 -13.78 16.78
C PRO A 183 2.60 -13.35 17.67
N ALA A 184 2.58 -13.67 18.94
CA ALA A 184 3.66 -13.34 19.87
C ALA A 184 4.97 -14.08 19.54
N GLU A 185 4.88 -15.35 19.17
CA GLU A 185 6.05 -16.15 18.75
C GLU A 185 6.62 -15.64 17.42
N LEU A 186 5.76 -15.32 16.46
CA LEU A 186 6.18 -14.75 15.17
C LEU A 186 6.83 -13.39 15.34
N GLU A 187 6.27 -12.52 16.19
CA GLU A 187 6.86 -11.21 16.50
C GLU A 187 8.26 -11.35 17.11
N ALA A 188 8.43 -12.27 18.04
CA ALA A 188 9.73 -12.55 18.67
C ALA A 188 10.77 -12.99 17.64
N LYS A 189 10.39 -13.85 16.70
CA LYS A 189 11.27 -14.28 15.61
C LYS A 189 11.65 -13.15 14.66
N VAL A 190 10.66 -12.39 14.19
CA VAL A 190 10.87 -11.29 13.25
C VAL A 190 11.74 -10.19 13.86
N LYS A 191 11.58 -9.94 15.15
CA LYS A 191 12.38 -8.96 15.89
C LYS A 191 13.88 -9.29 15.93
N GLN A 192 14.25 -10.56 15.80
CA GLN A 192 15.65 -11.01 15.75
C GLN A 192 16.30 -10.72 14.39
N VAL A 193 15.51 -10.50 13.34
CA VAL A 193 16.03 -10.20 12.02
C VAL A 193 16.68 -8.79 12.02
N SER A 194 17.86 -8.69 11.43
CA SER A 194 18.58 -7.42 11.32
C SER A 194 17.74 -6.32 10.69
N GLY A 195 17.70 -5.15 11.31
CA GLY A 195 16.92 -4.01 10.84
C GLY A 195 15.44 -4.00 11.25
N MET A 196 15.01 -5.01 12.03
CA MET A 196 13.63 -5.10 12.54
C MET A 196 13.57 -4.64 13.98
N ALA A 197 12.77 -3.61 14.24
CA ALA A 197 12.45 -3.13 15.58
C ALA A 197 11.09 -3.66 16.04
N LYS A 198 10.75 -3.46 17.31
CA LYS A 198 9.48 -3.91 17.91
C LYS A 198 8.25 -3.47 17.10
N LYS A 199 8.19 -2.19 16.74
CA LYS A 199 7.05 -1.63 15.98
C LYS A 199 6.93 -2.26 14.59
N THR A 200 8.04 -2.41 13.89
CA THR A 200 8.08 -2.98 12.55
C THR A 200 7.73 -4.47 12.58
N SER A 201 8.23 -5.20 13.57
CA SER A 201 7.91 -6.63 13.76
C SER A 201 6.43 -6.85 14.05
N ALA A 202 5.84 -6.04 14.91
CA ALA A 202 4.40 -6.08 15.21
C ALA A 202 3.57 -5.78 13.95
N GLN A 203 3.95 -4.78 13.17
CA GLN A 203 3.29 -4.42 11.91
C GLN A 203 3.33 -5.56 10.90
N PHE A 204 4.46 -6.22 10.76
CA PHE A 204 4.59 -7.39 9.88
C PHE A 204 3.64 -8.52 10.29
N VAL A 205 3.65 -8.90 11.55
CA VAL A 205 2.83 -10.01 12.08
C VAL A 205 1.34 -9.68 12.01
N GLU A 206 0.97 -8.45 12.32
CA GLU A 206 -0.42 -7.98 12.27
C GLU A 206 -1.03 -8.10 10.86
N ASN A 207 -0.25 -7.82 9.83
CA ASN A 207 -0.71 -7.85 8.44
C ASN A 207 -0.52 -9.20 7.73
N LEU A 208 0.15 -10.13 8.37
CA LEU A 208 0.42 -11.45 7.79
C LEU A 208 -0.85 -12.26 7.48
N PRO A 209 -1.89 -12.31 8.33
CA PRO A 209 -3.14 -13.02 8.02
C PRO A 209 -3.84 -12.47 6.78
N GLU A 210 -3.89 -11.15 6.61
CA GLU A 210 -4.46 -10.51 5.42
C GLU A 210 -3.70 -10.90 4.16
N PHE A 211 -2.38 -10.94 4.22
CA PHE A 211 -1.54 -11.36 3.11
C PHE A 211 -1.77 -12.85 2.75
N LYS A 212 -1.92 -13.73 3.73
CA LYS A 212 -2.26 -15.15 3.49
C LYS A 212 -3.58 -15.29 2.74
N GLU A 213 -4.62 -14.59 3.18
CA GLU A 213 -5.93 -14.60 2.50
C GLU A 213 -5.82 -14.06 1.08
N TRP A 214 -5.08 -12.98 0.88
CA TRP A 214 -4.83 -12.42 -0.44
C TRP A 214 -4.15 -13.44 -1.37
N MET A 215 -3.14 -14.17 -0.89
CA MET A 215 -2.46 -15.22 -1.65
C MET A 215 -3.38 -16.37 -2.03
N LYS A 216 -4.30 -16.76 -1.16
CA LYS A 216 -5.32 -17.77 -1.45
C LYS A 216 -6.28 -17.29 -2.52
N GLU A 217 -6.81 -16.09 -2.40
CA GLU A 217 -7.72 -15.48 -3.39
C GLU A 217 -7.04 -15.34 -4.76
N ALA A 218 -5.77 -15.01 -4.79
CA ALA A 218 -4.99 -14.88 -6.01
C ALA A 218 -4.59 -16.23 -6.63
N GLY A 219 -4.77 -17.35 -5.92
CA GLY A 219 -4.34 -18.67 -6.36
C GLY A 219 -2.82 -18.86 -6.33
N LEU A 220 -2.12 -18.14 -5.47
CA LEU A 220 -0.65 -18.12 -5.36
C LEU A 220 -0.12 -18.84 -4.13
N GLU A 221 -0.89 -19.77 -3.55
CA GLU A 221 -0.50 -20.51 -2.33
C GLU A 221 0.84 -21.22 -2.48
N SER A 222 1.16 -21.74 -3.66
CA SER A 222 2.43 -22.41 -3.95
C SER A 222 3.65 -21.49 -3.81
N LYS A 223 3.46 -20.18 -3.82
CA LYS A 223 4.53 -19.18 -3.69
C LYS A 223 4.76 -18.71 -2.24
N MET A 224 3.99 -19.20 -1.28
CA MET A 224 4.12 -18.81 0.13
C MET A 224 5.40 -19.28 0.81
N SER A 225 6.10 -20.27 0.26
CA SER A 225 7.41 -20.70 0.72
C SER A 225 8.51 -20.03 -0.09
N TYR A 226 9.53 -19.51 0.59
CA TYR A 226 10.64 -18.82 -0.03
C TYR A 226 11.88 -19.72 -0.08
N ALA A 227 12.46 -19.87 -1.29
CA ALA A 227 13.75 -20.49 -1.47
C ALA A 227 14.76 -19.40 -1.86
N PRO A 228 15.72 -19.03 -0.99
CA PRO A 228 16.76 -18.10 -1.37
C PRO A 228 17.60 -18.71 -2.50
N VAL A 229 17.90 -17.88 -3.53
CA VAL A 229 18.80 -18.29 -4.60
C VAL A 229 20.18 -18.40 -3.99
N THR A 230 20.70 -19.62 -3.89
CA THR A 230 22.08 -19.84 -3.52
C THR A 230 22.97 -19.49 -4.71
N ALA A 231 24.09 -18.82 -4.46
CA ALA A 231 25.02 -18.35 -5.50
C ALA A 231 25.78 -19.48 -6.23
N GLU A 232 25.32 -20.71 -6.13
CA GLU A 232 25.97 -21.89 -6.73
C GLU A 232 25.41 -22.31 -8.10
N ASP A 233 24.43 -21.58 -8.64
CA ASP A 233 23.86 -21.87 -9.97
C ASP A 233 24.28 -20.84 -11.04
N THR A 234 25.57 -20.49 -11.08
CA THR A 234 26.18 -19.76 -12.21
C THR A 234 27.33 -20.53 -12.82
#